data_95b1b3ff006cc0a61a5e794ae1c5d7b9
#
_entry.id   95b1b3ff006cc0a61a5e794ae1c5d7b9
#
_cell.length_a   1.000
_cell.length_b   1.000
_cell.length_c   1.000
_cell.angle_alpha   90.00
_cell.angle_beta   90.00
_cell.angle_gamma   90.00
#
_symmetry.space_group_name_H-M   'P 1'
#
loop_
_entity.id
_entity.type
_entity.pdbx_description
1 polymer ?
#
loop_
_entity_poly.entity_id
_entity_poly.type
_entity_poly.pdbx_seq_one_letter_code
_entity_poly.pdbx_strand_id
1 'polypeptide(L)'
;MAQANLAFYGAFEARDLAAMGEVWERSSRVAVTHPGWPTLRGIERVLSSWRAIFANTPYIQFFLTDEDLTVDGDVAWITLYENILQEVPGSGDAGHEPELGDSRVAATNVFCRTAGRWRMVVHHGSPVARGFSPD
;
A
#
# COMPACT_ATOMS: atom_id res chain seq x y z
N MET A 1 -11.35 11.86 -4.28
CA MET A 1 -10.02 11.54 -3.69
C MET A 1 -10.09 10.34 -2.76
N ALA A 2 -11.02 10.28 -1.81
CA ALA A 2 -11.14 9.13 -0.91
C ALA A 2 -11.33 7.79 -1.66
N GLN A 3 -12.04 7.81 -2.79
CA GLN A 3 -12.24 6.62 -3.61
C GLN A 3 -10.91 6.10 -4.21
N ALA A 4 -9.99 7.00 -4.57
CA ALA A 4 -8.68 6.59 -5.09
C ALA A 4 -7.87 5.84 -4.02
N ASN A 5 -7.93 6.30 -2.76
CA ASN A 5 -7.27 5.62 -1.66
C ASN A 5 -7.89 4.25 -1.40
N LEU A 6 -9.21 4.15 -1.42
CA LEU A 6 -9.90 2.87 -1.26
C LEU A 6 -9.58 1.91 -2.42
N ALA A 7 -9.47 2.42 -3.64
CA ALA A 7 -9.10 1.61 -4.80
C ALA A 7 -7.69 1.01 -4.65
N PHE A 8 -6.76 1.77 -4.06
CA PHE A 8 -5.42 1.27 -3.78
C PHE A 8 -5.46 0.05 -2.85
N TYR A 9 -6.13 0.17 -1.70
CA TYR A 9 -6.20 -0.93 -0.75
C TYR A 9 -7.04 -2.09 -1.26
N GLY A 10 -8.09 -1.82 -2.04
CA GLY A 10 -8.87 -2.87 -2.69
C GLY A 10 -8.05 -3.69 -3.68
N ALA A 11 -7.23 -3.03 -4.50
CA ALA A 11 -6.34 -3.72 -5.43
C ALA A 11 -5.29 -4.55 -4.69
N PHE A 12 -4.78 -4.03 -3.58
CA PHE A 12 -3.80 -4.72 -2.75
C PHE A 12 -4.43 -5.99 -2.14
N GLU A 13 -5.58 -5.87 -1.50
CA GLU A 13 -6.27 -7.01 -0.87
C GLU A 13 -6.64 -8.08 -1.90
N ALA A 14 -7.06 -7.66 -3.08
CA ALA A 14 -7.38 -8.58 -4.17
C ALA A 14 -6.14 -9.13 -4.88
N ARG A 15 -4.97 -8.56 -4.63
CA ARG A 15 -3.72 -8.87 -5.33
C ARG A 15 -3.92 -8.79 -6.85
N ASP A 16 -4.58 -7.72 -7.27
CA ASP A 16 -4.97 -7.48 -8.66
C ASP A 16 -4.02 -6.46 -9.26
N LEU A 17 -3.07 -6.94 -10.07
CA LEU A 17 -2.06 -6.07 -10.65
C LEU A 17 -2.66 -5.09 -11.66
N ALA A 18 -3.66 -5.50 -12.42
CA ALA A 18 -4.31 -4.61 -13.39
C ALA A 18 -5.03 -3.47 -12.66
N ALA A 19 -5.76 -3.77 -11.58
CA ALA A 19 -6.41 -2.76 -10.75
C ALA A 19 -5.39 -1.83 -10.10
N MET A 20 -4.28 -2.38 -9.62
CA MET A 20 -3.20 -1.56 -9.04
C MET A 20 -2.62 -0.60 -10.09
N GLY A 21 -2.45 -1.05 -11.32
CA GLY A 21 -1.97 -0.20 -12.41
C GLY A 21 -2.90 0.97 -12.75
N GLU A 22 -4.20 0.82 -12.50
CA GLU A 22 -5.16 1.90 -12.71
C GLU A 22 -5.13 2.94 -11.59
N VAL A 23 -4.66 2.58 -10.41
CA VAL A 23 -4.55 3.50 -9.25
C VAL A 23 -3.39 4.47 -9.44
N TRP A 24 -2.28 4.01 -9.99
CA TRP A 24 -1.05 4.79 -10.12
C TRP A 24 -1.04 5.69 -11.35
N GLU A 25 -0.43 6.85 -11.20
CA GLU A 25 -0.11 7.70 -12.36
C GLU A 25 0.96 6.98 -13.20
N ARG A 26 0.78 6.98 -14.51
CA ARG A 26 1.74 6.33 -15.42
C ARG A 26 2.81 7.31 -15.85
N SER A 27 3.78 7.54 -14.95
CA SER A 27 4.84 8.52 -15.16
C SER A 27 6.14 8.09 -14.49
N SER A 28 7.19 8.85 -14.77
CA SER A 28 8.49 8.63 -14.15
C SER A 28 8.60 9.19 -12.74
N ARG A 29 7.66 10.06 -12.34
CA ARG A 29 7.72 10.75 -11.03
C ARG A 29 7.12 9.95 -9.89
N VAL A 30 6.46 8.82 -10.15
CA VAL A 30 5.89 8.01 -9.09
C VAL A 30 6.98 7.32 -8.28
N ALA A 31 6.70 7.11 -6.98
CA ALA A 31 7.65 6.46 -6.09
C ALA A 31 6.91 5.59 -5.08
N VAL A 32 7.48 4.44 -4.75
CA VAL A 32 6.97 3.57 -3.70
C VAL A 32 8.11 3.16 -2.78
N THR A 33 7.82 3.19 -1.48
CA THR A 33 8.68 2.62 -0.44
C THR A 33 7.84 1.65 0.37
N HIS A 34 8.02 0.36 0.08
CA HIS A 34 7.36 -0.69 0.88
C HIS A 34 8.06 -0.80 2.24
N PRO A 35 7.37 -1.21 3.29
CA PRO A 35 7.99 -1.35 4.61
C PRO A 35 9.27 -2.22 4.54
N GLY A 36 10.39 -1.60 4.91
CA GLY A 36 11.69 -2.26 4.90
C GLY A 36 12.41 -2.29 3.55
N TRP A 37 11.80 -1.76 2.50
CA TRP A 37 12.40 -1.72 1.16
C TRP A 37 13.09 -0.38 0.90
N PRO A 38 14.07 -0.33 -0.02
CA PRO A 38 14.52 0.93 -0.58
C PRO A 38 13.41 1.54 -1.46
N THR A 39 13.50 2.84 -1.69
CA THR A 39 12.54 3.54 -2.56
C THR A 39 12.76 3.17 -4.02
N LEU A 40 11.67 2.83 -4.70
CA LEU A 40 11.64 2.55 -6.13
C LEU A 40 10.92 3.68 -6.86
N ARG A 41 11.46 4.10 -7.99
CA ARG A 41 10.93 5.23 -8.76
C ARG A 41 10.58 4.81 -10.19
N GLY A 42 9.51 5.44 -10.72
CA GLY A 42 9.04 5.19 -12.07
C GLY A 42 8.02 4.07 -12.12
N ILE A 43 7.03 4.21 -13.02
CA ILE A 43 5.88 3.29 -13.04
C ILE A 43 6.28 1.84 -13.29
N GLU A 44 7.29 1.60 -14.11
CA GLU A 44 7.70 0.22 -14.41
C GLU A 44 8.23 -0.50 -13.18
N ARG A 45 9.10 0.18 -12.40
CA ARG A 45 9.64 -0.40 -11.17
C ARG A 45 8.58 -0.54 -10.10
N VAL A 46 7.68 0.46 -10.00
CA VAL A 46 6.58 0.43 -9.04
C VAL A 46 5.68 -0.78 -9.32
N LEU A 47 5.24 -0.96 -10.56
CA LEU A 47 4.37 -2.10 -10.90
C LEU A 47 5.09 -3.44 -10.80
N SER A 48 6.38 -3.48 -11.13
CA SER A 48 7.19 -4.70 -10.95
C SER A 48 7.27 -5.13 -9.48
N SER A 49 7.40 -4.15 -8.56
CA SER A 49 7.40 -4.45 -7.14
C SER A 49 6.05 -4.99 -6.66
N TRP A 50 4.95 -4.44 -7.15
CA TRP A 50 3.61 -4.93 -6.82
C TRP A 50 3.40 -6.35 -7.33
N ARG A 51 3.89 -6.65 -8.54
CA ARG A 51 3.82 -8.00 -9.08
C ARG A 51 4.52 -9.00 -8.17
N ALA A 52 5.72 -8.65 -7.69
CA ALA A 52 6.48 -9.51 -6.79
C ALA A 52 5.77 -9.70 -5.45
N ILE A 53 5.23 -8.61 -4.89
CA ILE A 53 4.50 -8.67 -3.62
C ILE A 53 3.26 -9.56 -3.76
N PHE A 54 2.49 -9.39 -4.83
CA PHE A 54 1.26 -10.17 -5.04
C PHE A 54 1.54 -11.65 -5.25
N ALA A 55 2.65 -11.97 -5.92
CA ALA A 55 3.07 -13.38 -6.10
C ALA A 55 3.44 -14.06 -4.78
N ASN A 56 3.85 -13.28 -3.78
CA ASN A 56 4.32 -13.80 -2.49
C ASN A 56 3.35 -13.53 -1.34
N THR A 57 2.14 -13.04 -1.62
CA THR A 57 1.16 -12.69 -0.61
C THR A 57 -0.13 -13.48 -0.87
N PRO A 58 -0.28 -14.68 -0.28
CA PRO A 58 -1.47 -15.50 -0.51
C PRO A 58 -2.75 -14.91 0.08
N TYR A 59 -2.63 -14.14 1.16
CA TYR A 59 -3.76 -13.48 1.81
C TYR A 59 -3.29 -12.23 2.53
N ILE A 60 -4.04 -11.14 2.37
CA ILE A 60 -3.81 -9.90 3.11
C ILE A 60 -5.12 -9.15 3.27
N GLN A 61 -5.33 -8.57 4.44
CA GLN A 61 -6.49 -7.73 4.76
C GLN A 61 -6.02 -6.49 5.52
N PHE A 62 -6.57 -5.34 5.17
CA PHE A 62 -6.25 -4.07 5.79
C PHE A 62 -7.41 -3.54 6.61
N PHE A 63 -7.09 -3.05 7.80
CA PHE A 63 -8.00 -2.24 8.61
C PHE A 63 -7.33 -0.88 8.78
N LEU A 64 -7.90 0.14 8.16
CA LEU A 64 -7.31 1.48 8.11
C LEU A 64 -7.81 2.31 9.28
N THR A 65 -6.91 2.95 10.00
CA THR A 65 -7.23 3.79 11.15
C THR A 65 -6.48 5.11 11.09
N ASP A 66 -6.96 6.10 11.85
CA ASP A 66 -6.35 7.42 11.99
C ASP A 66 -6.12 8.10 10.63
N GLU A 67 -7.10 7.99 9.75
CA GLU A 67 -7.02 8.57 8.41
C GLU A 67 -7.16 10.09 8.49
N ASP A 68 -6.16 10.79 7.94
CA ASP A 68 -6.14 12.26 7.88
C ASP A 68 -5.87 12.67 6.44
N LEU A 69 -6.91 13.20 5.79
CA LEU A 69 -6.90 13.59 4.38
C LEU A 69 -6.78 15.10 4.23
N THR A 70 -5.83 15.55 3.43
CA THR A 70 -5.68 16.94 3.02
C THR A 70 -5.73 17.03 1.50
N VAL A 71 -6.54 17.95 0.99
CA VAL A 71 -6.58 18.26 -0.44
C VAL A 71 -6.15 19.71 -0.62
N ASP A 72 -5.16 19.94 -1.49
CA ASP A 72 -4.65 21.26 -1.79
C ASP A 72 -4.51 21.38 -3.32
N GLY A 73 -5.51 21.98 -3.96
CA GLY A 73 -5.55 22.09 -5.42
C GLY A 73 -5.61 20.72 -6.07
N ASP A 74 -4.61 20.42 -6.90
CA ASP A 74 -4.52 19.16 -7.63
C ASP A 74 -3.64 18.13 -6.95
N VAL A 75 -3.30 18.36 -5.67
CA VAL A 75 -2.52 17.43 -4.85
C VAL A 75 -3.34 17.08 -3.61
N ALA A 76 -3.32 15.81 -3.23
CA ALA A 76 -3.94 15.35 -2.00
C ALA A 76 -3.02 14.33 -1.34
N TRP A 77 -3.06 14.30 -0.01
CA TRP A 77 -2.33 13.27 0.72
C TRP A 77 -3.15 12.78 1.89
N ILE A 78 -2.91 11.53 2.21
CA ILE A 78 -3.56 10.87 3.34
C ILE A 78 -2.46 10.24 4.18
N THR A 79 -2.50 10.48 5.49
CA THR A 79 -1.69 9.72 6.45
C THR A 79 -2.64 8.81 7.22
N LEU A 80 -2.20 7.60 7.48
CA LEU A 80 -3.04 6.62 8.15
C LEU A 80 -2.18 5.51 8.75
N TYR A 81 -2.81 4.64 9.53
CA TYR A 81 -2.21 3.36 9.89
C TYR A 81 -2.87 2.25 9.10
N GLU A 82 -2.04 1.37 8.57
CA GLU A 82 -2.46 0.11 7.99
C GLU A 82 -2.32 -0.95 9.07
N ASN A 83 -3.44 -1.44 9.58
CA ASN A 83 -3.45 -2.58 10.48
C ASN A 83 -3.65 -3.81 9.60
N ILE A 84 -2.65 -4.66 9.52
CA ILE A 84 -2.55 -5.68 8.48
C ILE A 84 -2.71 -7.05 9.09
N LEU A 85 -3.59 -7.85 8.51
CA LEU A 85 -3.72 -9.28 8.78
C LEU A 85 -3.27 -10.00 7.53
N GLN A 86 -2.26 -10.86 7.65
CA GLN A 86 -1.75 -11.61 6.51
C GLN A 86 -1.23 -12.97 6.95
N GLU A 87 -1.04 -13.86 5.99
CA GLU A 87 -0.47 -15.17 6.27
C GLU A 87 0.98 -15.04 6.70
N VAL A 88 1.34 -15.72 7.78
CA VAL A 88 2.72 -15.75 8.26
C VAL A 88 3.57 -16.51 7.25
N PRO A 89 4.70 -15.94 6.80
CA PRO A 89 5.53 -16.58 5.79
C PRO A 89 5.93 -18.00 6.17
N GLY A 90 5.73 -18.94 5.24
CA GLY A 90 6.06 -20.34 5.42
C GLY A 90 5.07 -21.15 6.25
N SER A 91 4.07 -20.53 6.88
CA SER A 91 3.15 -21.25 7.78
C SER A 91 2.23 -22.23 7.04
N GLY A 92 1.94 -21.99 5.77
CA GLY A 92 1.09 -22.88 4.96
C GLY A 92 1.84 -23.98 4.22
N ASP A 93 3.14 -24.12 4.44
CA ASP A 93 3.99 -25.05 3.70
C ASP A 93 4.07 -26.42 4.37
N ALA A 94 4.41 -27.43 3.56
CA ALA A 94 4.78 -28.77 4.02
C ALA A 94 3.73 -29.43 4.95
N GLY A 95 2.45 -29.20 4.67
CA GLY A 95 1.35 -29.79 5.44
C GLY A 95 1.00 -29.05 6.71
N HIS A 96 1.64 -27.92 6.99
CA HIS A 96 1.27 -27.06 8.11
C HIS A 96 0.08 -26.18 7.73
N GLU A 97 -0.80 -25.93 8.68
CA GLU A 97 -1.91 -25.00 8.47
C GLU A 97 -1.40 -23.56 8.36
N PRO A 98 -2.01 -22.72 7.48
CA PRO A 98 -1.66 -21.31 7.43
C PRO A 98 -1.93 -20.62 8.77
N GLU A 99 -0.98 -19.83 9.22
CA GLU A 99 -1.14 -18.97 10.38
C GLU A 99 -1.30 -17.53 9.92
N LEU A 100 -2.22 -16.81 10.56
CA LEU A 100 -2.41 -15.38 10.31
C LEU A 100 -1.66 -14.59 11.38
N GLY A 101 -0.89 -13.62 10.93
CA GLY A 101 -0.20 -12.68 11.80
C GLY A 101 -0.69 -11.27 11.54
N ASP A 102 -0.54 -10.41 12.56
CA ASP A 102 -0.89 -9.01 12.45
C ASP A 102 0.36 -8.14 12.52
N SER A 103 0.29 -6.99 11.85
CA SER A 103 1.34 -5.98 11.88
C SER A 103 0.71 -4.61 11.67
N ARG A 104 1.47 -3.58 11.94
CA ARG A 104 1.02 -2.20 11.79
C ARG A 104 2.06 -1.40 11.02
N VAL A 105 1.58 -0.62 10.06
CA VAL A 105 2.41 0.21 9.20
C VAL A 105 1.86 1.64 9.24
N ALA A 106 2.76 2.61 9.44
CA ALA A 106 2.40 4.01 9.24
C ALA A 106 2.59 4.34 7.76
N ALA A 107 1.55 4.81 7.11
CA ALA A 107 1.56 5.03 5.67
C ALA A 107 1.24 6.47 5.32
N THR A 108 1.88 6.95 4.25
CA THR A 108 1.58 8.21 3.60
C THR A 108 1.32 7.95 2.13
N ASN A 109 0.14 8.33 1.65
CA ASN A 109 -0.27 8.17 0.26
C ASN A 109 -0.49 9.55 -0.34
N VAL A 110 0.18 9.85 -1.45
CA VAL A 110 0.08 11.13 -2.16
C VAL A 110 -0.55 10.90 -3.52
N PHE A 111 -1.51 11.74 -3.87
CA PHE A 111 -2.25 11.67 -5.12
C PHE A 111 -2.16 13.01 -5.85
N CYS A 112 -2.14 12.94 -7.18
CA CYS A 112 -2.28 14.12 -8.02
C CYS A 112 -3.49 13.96 -8.92
N ARG A 113 -4.20 15.08 -9.14
CA ARG A 113 -5.33 15.10 -10.08
C ARG A 113 -4.84 15.60 -11.43
N THR A 114 -4.96 14.73 -12.43
CA THR A 114 -4.60 15.05 -13.82
C THR A 114 -5.77 14.62 -14.71
N ALA A 115 -6.20 15.51 -15.59
CA ALA A 115 -7.34 15.26 -16.48
C ALA A 115 -8.59 14.82 -15.71
N GLY A 116 -8.84 15.43 -14.56
CA GLY A 116 -10.02 15.17 -13.73
C GLY A 116 -9.96 13.89 -12.91
N ARG A 117 -8.84 13.17 -12.91
CA ARG A 117 -8.69 11.91 -12.17
C ARG A 117 -7.58 11.99 -11.14
N TRP A 118 -7.89 11.49 -9.95
CA TRP A 118 -6.90 11.33 -8.89
C TRP A 118 -6.15 10.03 -9.07
N ARG A 119 -4.80 10.13 -9.13
CA ARG A 119 -3.93 8.97 -9.25
C ARG A 119 -2.82 9.07 -8.22
N MET A 120 -2.43 7.93 -7.69
CA MET A 120 -1.36 7.85 -6.70
C MET A 120 -0.02 8.17 -7.34
N VAL A 121 0.76 9.02 -6.67
CA VAL A 121 2.13 9.33 -7.11
C VAL A 121 3.16 8.88 -6.09
N VAL A 122 2.80 8.76 -4.81
CA VAL A 122 3.70 8.26 -3.77
C VAL A 122 2.93 7.37 -2.81
N HIS A 123 3.49 6.23 -2.50
CA HIS A 123 3.11 5.40 -1.36
C HIS A 123 4.35 5.12 -0.54
N HIS A 124 4.30 5.43 0.74
CA HIS A 124 5.41 5.16 1.66
C HIS A 124 4.86 4.51 2.92
N GLY A 125 5.38 3.33 3.23
CA GLY A 125 5.01 2.60 4.43
C GLY A 125 6.21 2.36 5.32
N SER A 126 6.03 2.56 6.63
CA SER A 126 7.06 2.30 7.64
C SER A 126 6.48 1.39 8.71
N PRO A 127 7.16 0.29 9.06
CA PRO A 127 6.66 -0.56 10.13
C PRO A 127 6.65 0.17 11.47
N VAL A 128 5.59 -0.07 12.25
CA VAL A 128 5.49 0.46 13.61
C VAL A 128 5.93 -0.65 14.56
N ALA A 129 6.90 -0.33 15.41
CA ALA A 129 7.43 -1.30 16.37
C ALA A 129 6.34 -1.70 17.39
N ARG A 130 6.25 -3.00 17.67
CA ARG A 130 5.30 -3.50 18.68
C ARG A 130 5.62 -2.91 20.04
N GLY A 131 4.57 -2.50 20.74
CA GLY A 131 4.69 -1.94 22.08
C GLY A 131 5.25 -0.51 22.13
N PHE A 132 5.47 0.12 20.96
CA PHE A 132 5.91 1.51 20.95
C PHE A 132 4.80 2.43 21.43
N SER A 133 5.15 3.33 22.37
CA SER A 133 4.27 4.40 22.84
C SER A 133 5.06 5.70 22.90
N PRO A 134 4.62 6.77 22.23
CA PRO A 134 5.33 8.05 22.26
C PRO A 134 5.14 8.82 23.56
N ASP A 135 4.18 8.42 24.41
CA ASP A 135 3.81 9.14 25.64
C ASP A 135 4.37 8.50 26.89
#